data_bab1d6394ee6b594ba52d4f608ad5df9
#
_entry.id   bab1d6394ee6b594ba52d4f608ad5df9
#
_cell.length_a   1.000
_cell.length_b   1.000
_cell.length_c   1.000
_cell.angle_alpha   90.00
_cell.angle_beta   90.00
_cell.angle_gamma   90.00
#
_symmetry.space_group_name_H-M   'P 1'
#
loop_
_entity.id
_entity.type
_entity.pdbx_description
1 polymer ?
#
loop_
_entity_poly.entity_id
_entity_poly.type
_entity_poly.pdbx_seq_one_letter_code
_entity_poly.pdbx_strand_id
1 'polypeptide(L)'
;SSDVCSSDLVADALKYVGVLTLEFFASESGPIFNEMAPRTHNSGHWTIEGAATSQFENQVRAICGLPLGDTRRVAPRVVMENVIGPAAATAHEALSNPSAHLHLYGKTEAPEGRKMGHITRLEWPEGDVSS
;
A
#
# COMPACT_ATOMS: atom_id res chain seq x y z
N SER A 1 -10.52 -15.03 23.01
CA SER A 1 -11.35 -13.99 22.40
C SER A 1 -10.67 -13.57 21.11
N SER A 2 -11.22 -13.98 19.97
CA SER A 2 -10.76 -13.49 18.68
C SER A 2 -11.22 -12.03 18.56
N ASP A 3 -10.27 -11.08 18.62
CA ASP A 3 -10.56 -9.69 18.32
C ASP A 3 -10.93 -9.60 16.83
N VAL A 4 -12.23 -9.64 16.56
CA VAL A 4 -12.75 -9.47 15.19
C VAL A 4 -12.51 -8.03 14.80
N CYS A 5 -11.70 -7.81 13.77
CA CYS A 5 -11.44 -6.47 13.26
C CYS A 5 -12.74 -5.87 12.68
N SER A 6 -12.96 -4.57 12.88
CA SER A 6 -14.15 -3.88 12.33
C SER A 6 -14.27 -4.03 10.82
N SER A 7 -13.14 -4.15 10.10
CA SER A 7 -13.11 -4.40 8.65
C SER A 7 -13.66 -5.78 8.28
N ASP A 8 -13.42 -6.80 9.11
CA ASP A 8 -13.92 -8.16 8.87
C ASP A 8 -15.44 -8.18 9.00
N LEU A 9 -15.99 -7.49 10.01
CA LEU A 9 -17.45 -7.35 10.16
C LEU A 9 -18.11 -6.68 8.94
N VAL A 10 -17.47 -5.67 8.38
CA VAL A 10 -17.96 -4.98 7.17
C VAL A 10 -17.90 -5.91 5.96
N ALA A 11 -16.77 -6.61 5.77
CA ALA A 11 -16.61 -7.55 4.67
C ALA A 11 -17.63 -8.67 4.70
N ASP A 12 -17.86 -9.25 5.89
CA ASP A 12 -18.84 -10.31 6.12
C ASP A 12 -20.28 -9.83 5.86
N ALA A 13 -20.64 -8.65 6.39
CA ALA A 13 -21.98 -8.07 6.20
C ALA A 13 -22.28 -7.79 4.71
N LEU A 14 -21.26 -7.39 3.95
CA LEU A 14 -21.36 -7.14 2.52
C LEU A 14 -21.17 -8.41 1.67
N LYS A 15 -20.78 -9.54 2.27
CA LYS A 15 -20.36 -10.76 1.57
C LYS A 15 -19.29 -10.46 0.51
N TYR A 16 -18.38 -9.54 0.86
CA TYR A 16 -17.36 -9.06 -0.07
C TYR A 16 -16.17 -10.03 -0.14
N VAL A 17 -15.72 -10.29 -1.36
CA VAL A 17 -14.53 -11.10 -1.63
C VAL A 17 -13.52 -10.24 -2.40
N GLY A 18 -12.35 -10.01 -1.81
CA GLY A 18 -11.29 -9.18 -2.39
C GLY A 18 -10.62 -8.28 -1.34
N VAL A 19 -9.79 -7.37 -1.81
CA VAL A 19 -9.15 -6.36 -0.96
C VAL A 19 -10.16 -5.27 -0.59
N LEU A 20 -10.37 -5.08 0.69
CA LEU A 20 -11.20 -4.02 1.26
C LEU A 20 -10.33 -3.08 2.08
N THR A 21 -10.47 -1.80 1.85
CA THR A 21 -9.79 -0.77 2.65
C THR A 21 -10.82 0.12 3.33
N LEU A 22 -10.64 0.30 4.63
CA LEU A 22 -11.35 1.31 5.43
C LEU A 22 -10.34 2.38 5.83
N GLU A 23 -10.58 3.63 5.46
CA GLU A 23 -9.72 4.77 5.82
C GLU A 23 -10.36 5.59 6.92
N PHE A 24 -9.54 5.97 7.90
CA PHE A 24 -9.97 6.75 9.06
C PHE A 24 -9.04 7.94 9.28
N PHE A 25 -9.59 9.07 9.71
CA PHE A 25 -8.81 10.13 10.31
C PHE A 25 -8.52 9.81 11.77
N ALA A 26 -7.28 10.04 12.20
CA ALA A 26 -6.92 9.98 13.61
C ALA A 26 -7.38 11.27 14.30
N SER A 27 -8.15 11.17 15.41
CA SER A 27 -8.55 12.29 16.21
C SER A 27 -8.37 11.99 17.70
N GLU A 28 -8.39 13.03 18.53
CA GLU A 28 -8.30 12.89 20.00
C GLU A 28 -9.44 12.05 20.59
N SER A 29 -10.61 12.06 19.95
CA SER A 29 -11.79 11.30 20.37
C SER A 29 -11.84 9.88 19.79
N GLY A 30 -10.82 9.47 19.01
CA GLY A 30 -10.77 8.18 18.34
C GLY A 30 -10.83 8.28 16.81
N PRO A 31 -10.86 7.15 16.09
CA PRO A 31 -10.88 7.12 14.64
C PRO A 31 -12.20 7.64 14.08
N ILE A 32 -12.12 8.53 13.10
CA ILE A 32 -13.27 9.06 12.35
C ILE A 32 -13.25 8.44 10.96
N PHE A 33 -14.31 7.71 10.59
CA PHE A 33 -14.42 7.09 9.27
C PHE A 33 -14.34 8.15 8.16
N ASN A 34 -13.50 7.89 7.16
CA ASN A 34 -13.32 8.72 5.97
C ASN A 34 -13.93 8.08 4.73
N GLU A 35 -13.37 6.96 4.30
CA GLU A 35 -13.85 6.27 3.10
C GLU A 35 -13.71 4.74 3.18
N MET A 36 -14.49 4.06 2.35
CA MET A 36 -14.36 2.63 2.08
C MET A 36 -14.04 2.40 0.61
N ALA A 37 -13.03 1.61 0.35
CA ALA A 37 -12.64 1.23 -1.00
C ALA A 37 -12.66 -0.29 -1.17
N PRO A 38 -13.68 -0.87 -1.85
CA PRO A 38 -13.76 -2.30 -2.13
C PRO A 38 -12.88 -2.66 -3.35
N ARG A 39 -11.60 -2.41 -3.25
CA ARG A 39 -10.58 -2.60 -4.28
C ARG A 39 -9.18 -2.42 -3.69
N THR A 40 -8.16 -2.74 -4.49
CA THR A 40 -6.79 -2.31 -4.18
C THR A 40 -6.74 -0.79 -3.97
N HIS A 41 -5.96 -0.37 -2.98
CA HIS A 41 -5.92 1.02 -2.54
C HIS A 41 -4.50 1.57 -2.47
N ASN A 42 -4.35 2.89 -2.63
CA ASN A 42 -3.06 3.57 -2.59
C ASN A 42 -2.27 3.27 -1.30
N SER A 43 -2.95 3.21 -0.16
CA SER A 43 -2.30 2.89 1.12
C SER A 43 -1.68 1.48 1.17
N GLY A 44 -2.05 0.58 0.26
CA GLY A 44 -1.49 -0.77 0.13
C GLY A 44 -0.46 -0.91 -1.00
N HIS A 45 -0.10 0.16 -1.73
CA HIS A 45 0.86 0.04 -2.84
C HIS A 45 2.26 -0.33 -2.38
N TRP A 46 2.64 0.02 -1.15
CA TRP A 46 3.91 -0.41 -0.54
C TRP A 46 4.10 -1.92 -0.54
N THR A 47 3.01 -2.70 -0.62
CA THR A 47 3.06 -4.15 -0.59
C THR A 47 3.68 -4.77 -1.84
N ILE A 48 3.84 -4.00 -2.92
CA ILE A 48 4.46 -4.50 -4.16
C ILE A 48 5.89 -4.99 -3.87
N GLU A 49 6.69 -4.19 -3.19
CA GLU A 49 8.06 -4.54 -2.79
C GLU A 49 8.16 -4.92 -1.32
N GLY A 50 7.30 -4.36 -0.48
CA GLY A 50 7.43 -4.44 0.98
C GLY A 50 6.74 -5.63 1.64
N ALA A 51 5.96 -6.42 0.92
CA ALA A 51 5.31 -7.62 1.42
C ALA A 51 5.68 -8.86 0.59
N ALA A 52 5.61 -10.04 1.20
CA ALA A 52 5.85 -11.30 0.50
C ALA A 52 4.82 -11.53 -0.62
N THR A 53 3.59 -11.06 -0.43
CA THR A 53 2.53 -11.06 -1.45
C THR A 53 1.87 -9.70 -1.47
N SER A 54 1.78 -9.08 -2.65
CA SER A 54 1.18 -7.76 -2.81
C SER A 54 -0.35 -7.78 -2.65
N GLN A 55 -0.94 -6.62 -2.35
CA GLN A 55 -2.39 -6.45 -2.38
C GLN A 55 -3.01 -6.82 -3.74
N PHE A 56 -2.28 -6.58 -4.82
CA PHE A 56 -2.74 -6.88 -6.18
C PHE A 56 -2.83 -8.38 -6.42
N GLU A 57 -1.81 -9.12 -6.03
CA GLU A 57 -1.82 -10.58 -6.12
C GLU A 57 -2.89 -11.19 -5.22
N ASN A 58 -3.00 -10.72 -3.97
CA ASN A 58 -4.05 -11.19 -3.07
C ASN A 58 -5.46 -10.84 -3.54
N GLN A 59 -5.65 -9.70 -4.22
CA GLN A 59 -6.91 -9.39 -4.89
C GLN A 59 -7.27 -10.46 -5.93
N VAL A 60 -6.33 -10.82 -6.80
CA VAL A 60 -6.55 -11.84 -7.82
C VAL A 60 -6.78 -13.22 -7.19
N ARG A 61 -5.98 -13.59 -6.19
CA ARG A 61 -6.16 -14.86 -5.46
C ARG A 61 -7.55 -14.95 -4.86
N ALA A 62 -8.00 -13.92 -4.16
CA ALA A 62 -9.30 -13.87 -3.52
C ALA A 62 -10.46 -14.07 -4.51
N ILE A 63 -10.50 -13.28 -5.60
CA ILE A 63 -11.58 -13.36 -6.58
C ILE A 63 -11.57 -14.66 -7.39
N CYS A 64 -10.42 -15.33 -7.49
CA CYS A 64 -10.29 -16.63 -8.14
C CYS A 64 -10.51 -17.81 -7.19
N GLY A 65 -10.83 -17.56 -5.92
CA GLY A 65 -10.99 -18.61 -4.91
C GLY A 65 -9.71 -19.37 -4.58
N LEU A 66 -8.54 -18.75 -4.81
CA LEU A 66 -7.24 -19.32 -4.49
C LEU A 66 -6.86 -19.03 -3.04
N PRO A 67 -6.00 -19.85 -2.39
CA PRO A 67 -5.45 -19.52 -1.10
C PRO A 67 -4.72 -18.17 -1.14
N LEU A 68 -4.95 -17.33 -0.11
CA LEU A 68 -4.25 -16.05 0.01
C LEU A 68 -2.75 -16.27 0.23
N GLY A 69 -1.95 -15.40 -0.34
CA GLY A 69 -0.51 -15.38 -0.13
C GLY A 69 -0.14 -14.76 1.21
N ASP A 70 1.09 -15.01 1.63
CA ASP A 70 1.67 -14.50 2.87
C ASP A 70 1.80 -12.96 2.82
N THR A 71 1.26 -12.27 3.82
CA THR A 71 1.25 -10.80 3.90
C THR A 71 2.37 -10.22 4.75
N ARG A 72 3.31 -11.04 5.24
CA ARG A 72 4.43 -10.56 6.05
C ARG A 72 5.26 -9.51 5.31
N ARG A 73 5.78 -8.53 6.05
CA ARG A 73 6.76 -7.58 5.51
C ARG A 73 8.09 -8.27 5.20
N VAL A 74 8.74 -7.85 4.12
CA VAL A 74 10.05 -8.38 3.71
C VAL A 74 11.23 -7.56 4.26
N ALA A 75 10.95 -6.38 4.83
CA ALA A 75 11.95 -5.51 5.47
C ALA A 75 11.43 -5.02 6.83
N PRO A 76 12.34 -4.71 7.78
CA PRO A 76 11.97 -4.19 9.11
C PRO A 76 11.14 -2.90 9.02
N ARG A 77 11.47 -2.02 8.07
CA ARG A 77 10.71 -0.81 7.77
C ARG A 77 10.49 -0.67 6.27
N VAL A 78 9.28 -0.28 5.90
CA VAL A 78 8.89 0.02 4.52
C VAL A 78 8.23 1.40 4.51
N VAL A 79 8.74 2.29 3.69
CA VAL A 79 8.23 3.66 3.53
C VAL A 79 7.75 3.84 2.11
N MET A 80 6.50 4.25 1.94
CA MET A 80 5.95 4.62 0.64
C MET A 80 5.55 6.09 0.64
N GLU A 81 5.99 6.80 -0.39
CA GLU A 81 5.66 8.20 -0.64
C GLU A 81 4.96 8.36 -1.98
N ASN A 82 3.87 9.12 -2.00
CA ASN A 82 3.21 9.45 -3.26
C ASN A 82 4.01 10.51 -4.03
N VAL A 83 4.18 10.29 -5.32
CA VAL A 83 4.71 11.29 -6.26
C VAL A 83 3.53 12.14 -6.74
N ILE A 84 3.53 13.42 -6.36
CA ILE A 84 2.39 14.33 -6.57
C ILE A 84 2.74 15.38 -7.62
N GLY A 85 1.88 15.53 -8.64
CA GLY A 85 1.95 16.60 -9.63
C GLY A 85 3.32 16.73 -10.29
N PRO A 86 3.89 17.97 -10.35
CA PRO A 86 5.15 18.25 -11.03
C PRO A 86 6.36 17.46 -10.52
N ALA A 87 6.33 16.96 -9.27
CA ALA A 87 7.40 16.15 -8.71
C ALA A 87 7.67 14.85 -9.53
N ALA A 88 6.74 14.45 -10.40
CA ALA A 88 6.95 13.32 -11.30
C ALA A 88 8.14 13.51 -12.26
N ALA A 89 8.48 14.75 -12.60
CA ALA A 89 9.58 15.06 -13.53
C ALA A 89 10.97 14.66 -12.98
N THR A 90 11.14 14.76 -11.65
CA THR A 90 12.41 14.44 -10.97
C THR A 90 12.34 13.18 -10.11
N ALA A 91 11.21 12.48 -10.10
CA ALA A 91 11.00 11.31 -9.26
C ALA A 91 12.04 10.18 -9.49
N HIS A 92 12.65 10.13 -10.69
CA HIS A 92 13.70 9.17 -11.03
C HIS A 92 14.98 9.35 -10.20
N GLU A 93 15.21 10.55 -9.61
CA GLU A 93 16.37 10.81 -8.74
C GLU A 93 16.35 9.92 -7.48
N ALA A 94 15.16 9.47 -7.06
CA ALA A 94 15.02 8.53 -5.95
C ALA A 94 15.74 7.20 -6.19
N LEU A 95 15.95 6.81 -7.45
CA LEU A 95 16.64 5.57 -7.86
C LEU A 95 18.16 5.62 -7.61
N SER A 96 18.70 6.77 -7.19
CA SER A 96 20.07 6.83 -6.63
C SER A 96 20.21 6.02 -5.35
N ASN A 97 19.12 5.80 -4.63
CA ASN A 97 19.05 4.86 -3.50
C ASN A 97 18.72 3.46 -4.03
N PRO A 98 19.61 2.44 -3.88
CA PRO A 98 19.41 1.10 -4.41
C PRO A 98 18.21 0.36 -3.76
N SER A 99 17.73 0.81 -2.62
CA SER A 99 16.55 0.26 -1.94
C SER A 99 15.25 0.98 -2.29
N ALA A 100 15.26 1.91 -3.25
CA ALA A 100 14.09 2.64 -3.70
C ALA A 100 13.51 2.03 -4.98
N HIS A 101 12.20 1.92 -5.02
CA HIS A 101 11.43 1.44 -6.16
C HIS A 101 10.45 2.51 -6.60
N LEU A 102 10.51 2.90 -7.88
CA LEU A 102 9.67 3.95 -8.45
C LEU A 102 8.60 3.35 -9.35
N HIS A 103 7.36 3.73 -9.11
CA HIS A 103 6.21 3.42 -9.96
C HIS A 103 5.59 4.71 -10.48
N LEU A 104 5.60 4.91 -11.79
CA LEU A 104 4.88 6.00 -12.46
C LEU A 104 3.63 5.45 -13.16
N TYR A 105 2.52 6.17 -13.04
CA TYR A 105 1.22 5.69 -13.51
C TYR A 105 0.95 6.02 -15.00
N GLY A 106 1.96 6.49 -15.75
CA GLY A 106 1.85 6.77 -17.18
C GLY A 106 0.89 7.94 -17.52
N LYS A 107 0.61 8.83 -16.59
CA LYS A 107 -0.25 9.99 -16.82
C LYS A 107 0.52 11.09 -17.53
N THR A 108 -0.04 11.63 -18.60
CA THR A 108 0.57 12.66 -19.45
C THR A 108 0.56 14.06 -18.83
N GLU A 109 -0.45 14.34 -17.99
CA GLU A 109 -0.60 15.63 -17.31
C GLU A 109 -0.38 15.47 -15.83
N ALA A 110 0.42 16.36 -15.23
CA ALA A 110 0.82 16.36 -13.83
C ALA A 110 0.34 17.62 -13.07
N PRO A 111 -0.98 17.90 -13.01
CA PRO A 111 -1.49 19.03 -12.26
C PRO A 111 -1.19 18.88 -10.77
N GLU A 112 -1.16 20.02 -10.05
CA GLU A 112 -0.99 20.01 -8.60
C GLU A 112 -2.02 19.10 -7.92
N GLY A 113 -1.58 18.40 -6.86
CA GLY A 113 -2.42 17.50 -6.07
C GLY A 113 -2.68 16.12 -6.70
N ARG A 114 -2.38 15.92 -7.99
CA ARG A 114 -2.62 14.63 -8.65
C ARG A 114 -1.54 13.62 -8.32
N LYS A 115 -1.94 12.43 -7.87
CA LYS A 115 -1.02 11.29 -7.67
C LYS A 115 -0.54 10.79 -9.04
N MET A 116 0.76 10.93 -9.31
CA MET A 116 1.42 10.56 -10.57
C MET A 116 2.14 9.23 -10.48
N GLY A 117 2.46 8.81 -9.26
CA GLY A 117 3.20 7.60 -8.97
C GLY A 117 3.41 7.44 -7.47
N HIS A 118 4.29 6.53 -7.12
CA HIS A 118 4.80 6.39 -5.76
C HIS A 118 6.24 5.86 -5.77
N ILE A 119 6.92 6.07 -4.65
CA ILE A 119 8.25 5.53 -4.39
C ILE A 119 8.14 4.70 -3.12
N THR A 120 8.58 3.44 -3.18
CA THR A 120 8.69 2.58 -2.01
C THR A 120 10.16 2.39 -1.66
N ARG A 121 10.53 2.56 -0.39
CA ARG A 121 11.87 2.28 0.13
C ARG A 121 11.81 1.17 1.16
N LEU A 122 12.72 0.23 1.01
CA LEU A 122 12.96 -0.82 1.99
C LEU A 122 14.12 -0.38 2.89
N GLU A 123 13.91 -0.35 4.19
CA GLU A 123 14.89 0.16 5.14
C GLU A 123 15.26 -0.90 6.18
N TRP A 124 16.55 -1.07 6.38
CA TRP A 124 17.14 -1.92 7.41
C TRP A 124 17.88 -1.05 8.43
N PRO A 125 17.89 -1.41 9.74
CA PRO A 125 18.71 -0.73 10.73
C PRO A 125 20.18 -0.73 10.32
N GLU A 126 20.89 0.36 10.59
CA GLU A 126 22.33 0.41 10.39
C GLU A 126 23.01 -0.73 11.17
N GLY A 127 23.67 -1.64 10.46
CA GLY A 127 24.38 -2.79 11.06
C GLY A 127 23.83 -4.16 10.70
N ASP A 128 22.70 -4.26 10.04
CA ASP A 128 22.05 -5.55 9.68
C ASP A 128 22.24 -5.93 8.20
N VAL A 129 23.29 -5.45 7.58
CA VAL A 129 23.71 -5.89 6.24
C VAL A 129 24.59 -7.13 6.42
N SER A 130 23.96 -8.26 6.74
CA SER A 130 24.65 -9.55 6.61
C SER A 130 24.92 -9.81 5.13
N SER A 131 26.18 -9.69 4.77
CA SER A 131 26.82 -10.13 3.53
C SER A 131 26.55 -11.59 3.21
#